data_94651b3646a1bd57d0c852f85750f0dd
#
_entry.id   94651b3646a1bd57d0c852f85750f0dd
#
_cell.length_a   1.000
_cell.length_b   1.000
_cell.length_c   1.000
_cell.angle_alpha   90.00
_cell.angle_beta   90.00
_cell.angle_gamma   90.00
#
_symmetry.space_group_name_H-M   'P 1'
#
loop_
_entity.id
_entity.type
_entity.pdbx_description
1 polymer ?
#
loop_
_entity_poly.entity_id
_entity_poly.type
_entity_poly.pdbx_seq_one_letter_code
_entity_poly.pdbx_strand_id
1 'polypeptide(L)'
;MVRTGALILVLLLLATTWPGEASDKATLILLDLKSGAQPSGVSAGGAVVVGGLSSLGGFYWMPTTGVIYAGGLFATKVSRDGKVIVGEAIDNRLRVAAIWQRATEWRSLGSFPNALPCDAFLSVATDTSRDGTVVVGSARNGCTLSHAFRWEESTGMVDLGSSVAGRGTLALGVSADGQVAVGHQEQATGFTEGTKWVGTRQERVPGADGFVGTANAANADGSIIVGRICRPTAARPSDPDFQSAWVWTRDGTQCLPPPRLRASPGPLIIVEANATSDDGSVIGGSQAVASSPDSNAIIWIDRKPAYLKEFLQVNGVPDAFQSWINTGAIRGVSPDGRVLVGTGAAPEGFRGYIVILGSSRVMP
;
A
#
# COMPACT_ATOMS: atom_id res chain seq x y z
N MET A 1 -19.27 57.76 -34.57
CA MET A 1 -19.97 56.46 -34.42
C MET A 1 -18.93 55.37 -34.43
N VAL A 2 -18.54 54.91 -33.27
CA VAL A 2 -17.58 53.80 -33.09
C VAL A 2 -18.38 52.61 -32.58
N ARG A 3 -18.47 51.55 -33.37
CA ARG A 3 -19.08 50.28 -32.97
C ARG A 3 -18.07 49.43 -32.20
N THR A 4 -18.26 49.26 -30.93
CA THR A 4 -17.59 48.31 -30.07
C THR A 4 -18.17 46.93 -30.31
N GLY A 5 -17.41 46.06 -30.98
CA GLY A 5 -17.74 44.66 -31.10
C GLY A 5 -17.32 43.92 -29.80
N ALA A 6 -18.26 43.36 -29.09
CA ALA A 6 -18.00 42.51 -27.94
C ALA A 6 -17.57 41.13 -28.47
N LEU A 7 -16.34 40.72 -28.15
CA LEU A 7 -15.81 39.40 -28.38
C LEU A 7 -16.38 38.46 -27.30
N ILE A 8 -17.34 37.64 -27.63
CA ILE A 8 -17.84 36.59 -26.75
C ILE A 8 -16.82 35.44 -26.79
N LEU A 9 -16.00 35.32 -25.75
CA LEU A 9 -15.12 34.19 -25.52
C LEU A 9 -15.98 33.03 -24.99
N VAL A 10 -16.35 32.10 -25.88
CA VAL A 10 -16.98 30.85 -25.46
C VAL A 10 -15.89 29.98 -24.85
N LEU A 11 -15.79 29.98 -23.53
CA LEU A 11 -15.05 28.98 -22.79
C LEU A 11 -15.80 27.64 -22.95
N LEU A 12 -15.32 26.77 -23.83
CA LEU A 12 -15.68 25.36 -23.81
C LEU A 12 -15.06 24.78 -22.52
N LEU A 13 -15.84 24.71 -21.46
CA LEU A 13 -15.60 23.84 -20.34
C LEU A 13 -15.75 22.40 -20.86
N LEU A 14 -14.64 21.80 -21.30
CA LEU A 14 -14.53 20.36 -21.37
C LEU A 14 -14.62 19.86 -19.92
N ALA A 15 -15.83 19.55 -19.48
CA ALA A 15 -16.04 18.74 -18.29
C ALA A 15 -15.40 17.38 -18.59
N THR A 16 -14.15 17.21 -18.17
CA THR A 16 -13.54 15.90 -18.07
C THR A 16 -14.29 15.18 -16.97
N THR A 17 -15.36 14.50 -17.34
CA THR A 17 -16.00 13.54 -16.44
C THR A 17 -14.93 12.55 -16.03
N TRP A 18 -14.65 12.49 -14.73
CA TRP A 18 -13.89 11.41 -14.14
C TRP A 18 -14.49 10.10 -14.67
N PRO A 19 -13.70 9.11 -15.15
CA PRO A 19 -14.21 7.86 -15.68
C PRO A 19 -14.80 7.00 -14.55
N GLY A 20 -15.76 7.55 -13.81
CA GLY A 20 -16.60 6.85 -12.85
C GLY A 20 -17.74 6.10 -13.51
N GLU A 21 -18.04 6.39 -14.77
CA GLU A 21 -18.94 5.57 -15.58
C GLU A 21 -18.18 4.34 -16.08
N ALA A 22 -18.80 3.18 -15.92
CA ALA A 22 -18.25 1.87 -16.20
C ALA A 22 -17.77 1.76 -17.65
N SER A 23 -16.49 2.08 -17.89
CA SER A 23 -15.81 1.72 -19.12
C SER A 23 -15.52 0.22 -19.09
N ASP A 24 -15.72 -0.48 -20.19
CA ASP A 24 -15.32 -1.88 -20.31
C ASP A 24 -13.79 -2.04 -20.34
N LYS A 25 -13.07 -0.98 -20.65
CA LYS A 25 -11.61 -0.95 -20.78
C LYS A 25 -10.95 -0.37 -19.54
N ALA A 26 -9.77 -0.87 -19.24
CA ALA A 26 -8.91 -0.28 -18.23
C ALA A 26 -8.34 1.08 -18.69
N THR A 27 -7.96 1.91 -17.72
CA THR A 27 -7.27 3.18 -17.98
C THR A 27 -5.99 3.23 -17.16
N LEU A 28 -4.88 3.66 -17.79
CA LEU A 28 -3.60 3.88 -17.15
C LEU A 28 -3.28 5.38 -17.14
N ILE A 29 -3.11 5.94 -15.95
CA ILE A 29 -2.70 7.33 -15.73
C ILE A 29 -1.27 7.30 -15.18
N LEU A 30 -0.34 7.93 -15.88
CA LEU A 30 1.04 8.06 -15.45
C LEU A 30 1.20 9.42 -14.75
N LEU A 31 1.71 9.39 -13.52
CA LEU A 31 1.98 10.63 -12.78
C LEU A 31 3.21 11.34 -13.37
N ASP A 32 3.27 12.68 -13.20
CA ASP A 32 4.35 13.48 -13.77
C ASP A 32 5.72 13.04 -13.23
N LEU A 33 6.65 12.78 -14.17
CA LEU A 33 8.03 12.40 -13.88
C LEU A 33 8.77 13.44 -13.03
N LYS A 34 8.53 14.74 -13.27
CA LYS A 34 9.21 15.82 -12.54
C LYS A 34 8.90 15.82 -11.04
N SER A 35 7.76 15.25 -10.66
CA SER A 35 7.37 15.14 -9.26
C SER A 35 8.07 13.98 -8.54
N GLY A 36 8.56 12.96 -9.25
CA GLY A 36 9.07 11.72 -8.65
C GLY A 36 8.04 11.04 -7.75
N ALA A 37 6.75 11.17 -8.09
CA ALA A 37 5.64 10.73 -7.27
C ALA A 37 5.60 9.21 -7.13
N GLN A 38 5.56 8.72 -5.90
CA GLN A 38 5.49 7.31 -5.53
C GLN A 38 4.20 7.06 -4.74
N PRO A 39 3.10 6.70 -5.41
CA PRO A 39 1.83 6.42 -4.75
C PRO A 39 1.93 5.22 -3.81
N SER A 40 1.29 5.33 -2.64
CA SER A 40 1.27 4.31 -1.59
C SER A 40 -0.13 4.00 -1.08
N GLY A 41 -1.10 4.89 -1.27
CA GLY A 41 -2.46 4.72 -0.81
C GLY A 41 -3.49 5.36 -1.73
N VAL A 42 -4.72 4.84 -1.69
CA VAL A 42 -5.86 5.31 -2.49
C VAL A 42 -7.15 5.21 -1.69
N SER A 43 -7.97 6.26 -1.75
CA SER A 43 -9.29 6.31 -1.12
C SER A 43 -10.34 5.52 -1.93
N ALA A 44 -11.55 5.40 -1.40
CA ALA A 44 -12.67 4.79 -2.11
C ALA A 44 -12.92 5.50 -3.45
N GLY A 45 -13.17 4.69 -4.50
CA GLY A 45 -13.40 5.16 -5.86
C GLY A 45 -12.22 5.92 -6.50
N GLY A 46 -11.04 5.92 -5.89
CA GLY A 46 -9.86 6.59 -6.45
C GLY A 46 -9.88 8.12 -6.37
N ALA A 47 -10.76 8.69 -5.57
CA ALA A 47 -10.93 10.15 -5.50
C ALA A 47 -9.68 10.89 -4.98
N VAL A 48 -8.91 10.23 -4.12
CA VAL A 48 -7.65 10.75 -3.57
C VAL A 48 -6.60 9.65 -3.61
N VAL A 49 -5.43 9.95 -4.16
CA VAL A 49 -4.23 9.12 -4.11
C VAL A 49 -3.17 9.85 -3.32
N VAL A 50 -2.44 9.15 -2.47
CA VAL A 50 -1.39 9.73 -1.64
C VAL A 50 -0.09 8.97 -1.80
N GLY A 51 1.03 9.62 -1.44
CA GLY A 51 2.35 9.02 -1.50
C GLY A 51 3.46 10.00 -1.17
N GLY A 52 4.68 9.65 -1.54
CA GLY A 52 5.86 10.48 -1.40
C GLY A 52 6.35 11.06 -2.72
N LEU A 53 6.98 12.21 -2.65
CA LEU A 53 7.78 12.81 -3.71
C LEU A 53 9.25 12.61 -3.36
N SER A 54 10.05 12.15 -4.29
CA SER A 54 11.44 11.70 -4.04
C SER A 54 12.34 12.69 -3.28
N SER A 55 12.05 13.99 -3.33
CA SER A 55 12.85 15.04 -2.69
C SER A 55 12.07 16.11 -1.96
N LEU A 56 10.74 16.07 -2.00
CA LEU A 56 9.89 17.16 -1.51
C LEU A 56 9.00 16.77 -0.32
N GLY A 57 8.73 15.48 -0.08
CA GLY A 57 7.86 15.02 0.99
C GLY A 57 6.55 14.40 0.51
N GLY A 58 5.51 14.46 1.34
CA GLY A 58 4.20 13.87 1.03
C GLY A 58 3.44 14.60 -0.07
N PHE A 59 2.64 13.87 -0.83
CA PHE A 59 1.70 14.44 -1.80
C PHE A 59 0.32 13.79 -1.67
N TYR A 60 -0.68 14.50 -2.18
CA TYR A 60 -1.94 13.91 -2.62
C TYR A 60 -2.23 14.28 -4.07
N TRP A 61 -2.97 13.43 -4.74
CA TRP A 61 -3.43 13.63 -6.11
C TRP A 61 -4.95 13.48 -6.16
N MET A 62 -5.59 14.29 -6.97
CA MET A 62 -7.00 14.18 -7.31
C MET A 62 -7.17 14.36 -8.82
N PRO A 63 -8.23 13.78 -9.43
CA PRO A 63 -8.48 13.89 -10.86
C PRO A 63 -8.54 15.33 -11.38
N THR A 64 -9.06 16.24 -10.56
CA THR A 64 -9.30 17.65 -10.91
C THR A 64 -8.09 18.54 -10.73
N THR A 65 -7.13 18.16 -9.90
CA THR A 65 -6.01 19.03 -9.51
C THR A 65 -4.63 18.47 -9.85
N GLY A 66 -4.54 17.17 -10.18
CA GLY A 66 -3.25 16.51 -10.33
C GLY A 66 -2.52 16.36 -8.99
N VAL A 67 -1.19 16.26 -9.03
CA VAL A 67 -0.32 16.14 -7.85
C VAL A 67 -0.21 17.47 -7.11
N ILE A 68 -0.50 17.43 -5.80
CA ILE A 68 -0.37 18.57 -4.89
C ILE A 68 0.54 18.17 -3.74
N TYR A 69 1.49 19.04 -3.41
CA TYR A 69 2.37 18.86 -2.26
C TYR A 69 1.59 18.99 -0.95
N ALA A 70 1.69 17.98 -0.08
CA ALA A 70 1.00 17.93 1.20
C ALA A 70 1.88 18.33 2.40
N GLY A 71 3.18 18.53 2.18
CA GLY A 71 4.13 18.68 3.28
C GLY A 71 4.49 17.34 3.93
N GLY A 72 5.05 17.40 5.14
CA GLY A 72 5.54 16.22 5.85
C GLY A 72 6.75 15.59 5.18
N LEU A 73 7.07 14.35 5.57
CA LEU A 73 8.13 13.55 4.94
C LEU A 73 7.56 12.59 3.91
N PHE A 74 6.47 11.93 4.25
CA PHE A 74 5.83 10.93 3.40
C PHE A 74 4.37 10.75 3.81
N ALA A 75 3.46 10.67 2.83
CA ALA A 75 2.07 10.29 3.04
C ALA A 75 1.94 8.78 2.76
N THR A 76 1.70 7.97 3.79
CA THR A 76 1.66 6.50 3.66
C THR A 76 0.31 5.99 3.20
N LYS A 77 -0.76 6.48 3.81
CA LYS A 77 -2.13 6.06 3.51
C LYS A 77 -3.13 7.21 3.65
N VAL A 78 -4.30 6.99 3.07
CA VAL A 78 -5.44 7.90 3.14
C VAL A 78 -6.67 7.13 3.61
N SER A 79 -7.50 7.77 4.43
CA SER A 79 -8.79 7.21 4.85
C SER A 79 -9.69 6.95 3.64
N ARG A 80 -10.65 6.02 3.76
CA ARG A 80 -11.51 5.63 2.63
C ARG A 80 -12.36 6.78 2.11
N ASP A 81 -12.75 7.71 2.98
CA ASP A 81 -13.48 8.93 2.60
C ASP A 81 -12.59 10.03 2.01
N GLY A 82 -11.27 9.81 1.97
CA GLY A 82 -10.29 10.72 1.40
C GLY A 82 -10.00 11.98 2.21
N LYS A 83 -10.46 12.07 3.46
CA LYS A 83 -10.34 13.29 4.27
C LYS A 83 -9.10 13.33 5.14
N VAL A 84 -8.62 12.16 5.58
CA VAL A 84 -7.50 12.01 6.50
C VAL A 84 -6.36 11.32 5.80
N ILE A 85 -5.18 11.90 5.87
CA ILE A 85 -3.93 11.31 5.38
C ILE A 85 -3.05 11.03 6.59
N VAL A 86 -2.40 9.88 6.61
CA VAL A 86 -1.43 9.51 7.66
C VAL A 86 -0.06 9.29 7.05
N GLY A 87 0.97 9.43 7.87
CA GLY A 87 2.34 9.26 7.39
C GLY A 87 3.38 9.71 8.40
N GLU A 88 4.41 10.39 7.90
CA GLU A 88 5.52 10.89 8.69
C GLU A 88 5.67 12.40 8.54
N ALA A 89 6.00 13.06 9.65
CA ALA A 89 6.38 14.47 9.68
C ALA A 89 7.62 14.68 10.55
N ILE A 90 8.16 15.89 10.53
CA ILE A 90 9.20 16.32 11.46
C ILE A 90 8.56 17.10 12.60
N ASP A 91 8.81 16.64 13.81
CA ASP A 91 8.48 17.34 15.04
C ASP A 91 9.73 17.44 15.90
N ASN A 92 10.14 18.66 16.26
CA ASN A 92 11.37 18.91 17.03
C ASN A 92 12.64 18.19 16.48
N ARG A 93 12.81 18.17 15.17
CA ARG A 93 13.88 17.49 14.41
C ARG A 93 13.82 15.96 14.41
N LEU A 94 12.75 15.39 14.93
CA LEU A 94 12.53 13.95 14.98
C LEU A 94 11.45 13.54 13.98
N ARG A 95 11.63 12.39 13.37
CA ARG A 95 10.62 11.76 12.50
C ARG A 95 9.57 11.11 13.36
N VAL A 96 8.33 11.51 13.18
CA VAL A 96 7.18 11.06 13.97
C VAL A 96 6.03 10.65 13.08
N ALA A 97 5.23 9.71 13.57
CA ALA A 97 3.93 9.41 13.01
C ALA A 97 3.05 10.67 13.05
N ALA A 98 2.36 10.95 11.97
CA ALA A 98 1.57 12.15 11.86
C ALA A 98 0.29 11.93 11.07
N ILE A 99 -0.69 12.80 11.33
CA ILE A 99 -1.98 12.87 10.65
C ILE A 99 -2.15 14.25 10.01
N TRP A 100 -2.69 14.26 8.80
CA TRP A 100 -3.04 15.48 8.08
C TRP A 100 -4.48 15.44 7.63
N GLN A 101 -5.23 16.49 7.95
CA GLN A 101 -6.59 16.70 7.46
C GLN A 101 -6.56 17.88 6.49
N ARG A 102 -7.29 17.81 5.39
CA ARG A 102 -7.29 18.87 4.38
C ARG A 102 -7.50 20.24 5.01
N ALA A 103 -6.69 21.21 4.58
CA ALA A 103 -6.63 22.58 5.07
C ALA A 103 -6.00 22.78 6.46
N THR A 104 -5.35 21.76 7.03
CA THR A 104 -4.56 21.87 8.26
C THR A 104 -3.10 21.55 8.01
N GLU A 105 -2.26 21.77 9.01
CA GLU A 105 -0.88 21.29 9.02
C GLU A 105 -0.81 19.83 9.48
N TRP A 106 0.33 19.18 9.25
CA TRP A 106 0.61 17.88 9.82
C TRP A 106 0.64 17.97 11.35
N ARG A 107 -0.15 17.14 12.00
CA ARG A 107 -0.18 17.02 13.46
C ARG A 107 0.53 15.74 13.88
N SER A 108 1.54 15.88 14.72
CA SER A 108 2.26 14.75 15.34
C SER A 108 1.31 13.89 16.16
N LEU A 109 1.44 12.57 16.04
CA LEU A 109 0.76 11.60 16.90
C LEU A 109 1.61 11.21 18.12
N GLY A 110 2.82 11.76 18.22
CA GLY A 110 3.75 11.52 19.33
C GLY A 110 4.52 10.21 19.21
N SER A 111 4.87 9.68 20.37
CA SER A 111 5.60 8.43 20.55
C SER A 111 5.20 7.77 21.86
N PHE A 112 5.76 6.59 22.17
CA PHE A 112 5.57 6.00 23.50
C PHE A 112 6.26 6.82 24.59
N PRO A 113 5.74 6.80 25.84
CA PRO A 113 6.32 7.55 26.95
C PRO A 113 7.78 7.18 27.26
N ASN A 114 8.19 5.95 26.95
CA ASN A 114 9.54 5.43 27.15
C ASN A 114 10.42 5.50 25.89
N ALA A 115 9.93 6.11 24.79
CA ALA A 115 10.73 6.32 23.60
C ALA A 115 11.89 7.26 23.91
N LEU A 116 13.08 6.90 23.42
CA LEU A 116 14.28 7.72 23.57
C LEU A 116 14.73 8.21 22.20
N PRO A 117 15.11 9.49 22.05
CA PRO A 117 15.57 10.07 20.79
C PRO A 117 17.03 9.67 20.49
N CYS A 118 17.29 8.36 20.42
CA CYS A 118 18.64 7.82 20.18
C CYS A 118 19.10 8.00 18.72
N ASP A 119 18.15 8.21 17.82
CA ASP A 119 18.34 8.62 16.43
C ASP A 119 17.22 9.61 16.04
N ALA A 120 17.18 10.02 14.79
CA ALA A 120 16.16 10.96 14.31
C ALA A 120 14.75 10.34 14.14
N PHE A 121 14.56 9.05 14.45
CA PHE A 121 13.30 8.33 14.27
C PHE A 121 12.64 8.02 15.62
N LEU A 122 11.38 8.39 15.77
CA LEU A 122 10.56 8.01 16.92
C LEU A 122 9.35 7.15 16.55
N SER A 123 8.63 7.49 15.50
CA SER A 123 7.43 6.74 15.10
C SER A 123 7.09 6.96 13.63
N VAL A 124 6.32 6.04 13.05
CA VAL A 124 5.78 6.11 11.69
C VAL A 124 4.35 5.59 11.66
N ALA A 125 3.43 6.31 11.02
CA ALA A 125 2.09 5.82 10.73
C ALA A 125 2.10 5.08 9.38
N THR A 126 1.59 3.86 9.37
CA THR A 126 1.58 2.98 8.20
C THR A 126 0.21 2.87 7.55
N ASP A 127 -0.87 2.89 8.34
CA ASP A 127 -2.23 2.76 7.83
C ASP A 127 -3.26 3.43 8.76
N THR A 128 -4.50 3.58 8.25
CA THR A 128 -5.61 4.19 8.98
C THR A 128 -6.95 3.55 8.66
N SER A 129 -7.86 3.59 9.62
CA SER A 129 -9.26 3.13 9.47
C SER A 129 -10.02 3.93 8.40
N ARG A 130 -11.25 3.50 8.08
CA ARG A 130 -12.12 4.10 7.06
C ARG A 130 -12.27 5.62 7.20
N ASP A 131 -12.44 6.09 8.41
CA ASP A 131 -12.72 7.48 8.79
C ASP A 131 -11.51 8.24 9.32
N GLY A 132 -10.36 7.56 9.40
CA GLY A 132 -9.13 8.16 9.94
C GLY A 132 -9.08 8.27 11.46
N THR A 133 -10.01 7.66 12.19
CA THR A 133 -10.06 7.75 13.67
C THR A 133 -9.08 6.80 14.36
N VAL A 134 -8.74 5.70 13.70
CA VAL A 134 -7.72 4.76 14.16
C VAL A 134 -6.51 4.83 13.23
N VAL A 135 -5.33 4.98 13.80
CA VAL A 135 -4.05 4.95 13.08
C VAL A 135 -3.16 3.87 13.68
N VAL A 136 -2.50 3.11 12.81
CA VAL A 136 -1.54 2.09 13.23
C VAL A 136 -0.16 2.37 12.64
N GLY A 137 0.86 1.75 13.21
CA GLY A 137 2.23 1.89 12.74
C GLY A 137 3.23 1.28 13.69
N SER A 138 4.42 1.87 13.77
CA SER A 138 5.43 1.51 14.76
C SER A 138 6.03 2.73 15.44
N ALA A 139 6.42 2.54 16.69
CA ALA A 139 7.10 3.55 17.48
C ALA A 139 8.26 2.93 18.29
N ARG A 140 9.25 3.73 18.60
CA ARG A 140 10.38 3.33 19.45
C ARG A 140 9.89 2.92 20.83
N ASN A 141 10.38 1.77 21.29
CA ASN A 141 10.29 1.30 22.66
C ASN A 141 11.72 1.24 23.22
N GLY A 142 12.14 2.31 23.89
CA GLY A 142 13.55 2.55 24.19
C GLY A 142 14.35 2.97 22.95
N CYS A 143 15.64 2.62 22.89
CA CYS A 143 16.54 2.98 21.79
C CYS A 143 16.59 1.97 20.63
N THR A 144 16.44 0.68 20.92
CA THR A 144 16.81 -0.38 19.99
C THR A 144 15.62 -1.12 19.38
N LEU A 145 14.48 -1.11 20.05
CA LEU A 145 13.28 -1.82 19.63
C LEU A 145 12.23 -0.86 19.11
N SER A 146 11.40 -1.35 18.20
CA SER A 146 10.16 -0.71 17.81
C SER A 146 9.01 -1.67 18.05
N HIS A 147 7.91 -1.17 18.58
CA HIS A 147 6.69 -1.92 18.73
C HIS A 147 5.61 -1.36 17.83
N ALA A 148 4.68 -2.22 17.42
CA ALA A 148 3.44 -1.81 16.79
C ALA A 148 2.64 -0.92 17.74
N PHE A 149 2.01 0.10 17.19
CA PHE A 149 1.08 0.95 17.95
C PHE A 149 -0.31 0.98 17.32
N ARG A 150 -1.30 1.26 18.15
CA ARG A 150 -2.62 1.74 17.80
C ARG A 150 -2.80 3.12 18.42
N TRP A 151 -3.26 4.07 17.62
CA TRP A 151 -3.55 5.42 18.06
C TRP A 151 -5.00 5.78 17.80
N GLU A 152 -5.63 6.43 18.77
CA GLU A 152 -6.93 7.09 18.69
C GLU A 152 -6.84 8.43 19.42
N GLU A 153 -7.68 9.41 19.03
CA GLU A 153 -7.67 10.73 19.66
C GLU A 153 -7.91 10.66 21.19
N SER A 154 -8.77 9.74 21.63
CA SER A 154 -9.17 9.61 23.04
C SER A 154 -8.12 8.93 23.92
N THR A 155 -7.29 8.04 23.35
CA THR A 155 -6.33 7.22 24.13
C THR A 155 -4.88 7.60 23.85
N GLY A 156 -4.62 8.38 22.77
CA GLY A 156 -3.28 8.58 22.28
C GLY A 156 -2.66 7.31 21.71
N MET A 157 -1.33 7.23 21.71
CA MET A 157 -0.56 6.11 21.18
C MET A 157 -0.45 4.99 22.23
N VAL A 158 -1.05 3.85 21.92
CA VAL A 158 -1.04 2.63 22.74
C VAL A 158 -0.07 1.63 22.17
N ASP A 159 0.86 1.13 22.97
CA ASP A 159 1.82 0.05 22.64
C ASP A 159 1.06 -1.28 22.53
N LEU A 160 1.13 -1.93 21.35
CA LEU A 160 0.56 -3.26 21.12
C LEU A 160 1.48 -4.40 21.58
N GLY A 161 2.65 -4.05 22.07
CA GLY A 161 3.60 -4.95 22.70
C GLY A 161 4.26 -5.95 21.75
N SER A 162 4.98 -6.87 22.36
CA SER A 162 5.62 -8.02 21.71
C SER A 162 5.43 -9.25 22.57
N SER A 163 5.01 -10.35 21.96
CA SER A 163 4.88 -11.66 22.65
C SER A 163 6.22 -12.37 22.82
N VAL A 164 7.29 -11.85 22.20
CA VAL A 164 8.65 -12.39 22.28
C VAL A 164 9.57 -11.37 22.94
N ALA A 165 10.10 -11.72 24.09
CA ALA A 165 10.95 -10.81 24.87
C ALA A 165 12.16 -10.32 24.05
N GLY A 166 12.42 -9.01 24.08
CA GLY A 166 13.53 -8.37 23.38
C GLY A 166 13.41 -8.38 21.86
N ARG A 167 12.21 -8.53 21.32
CA ARG A 167 11.93 -8.51 19.88
C ARG A 167 10.88 -7.46 19.53
N GLY A 168 11.02 -6.90 18.32
CA GLY A 168 10.13 -5.87 17.81
C GLY A 168 8.84 -6.39 17.20
N THR A 169 7.89 -5.47 17.05
CA THR A 169 6.66 -5.66 16.28
C THR A 169 6.43 -4.46 15.39
N LEU A 170 5.71 -4.67 14.29
CA LEU A 170 5.34 -3.61 13.35
C LEU A 170 3.91 -3.86 12.87
N ALA A 171 3.03 -2.88 13.00
CA ALA A 171 1.74 -2.87 12.32
C ALA A 171 1.90 -2.23 10.94
N LEU A 172 1.36 -2.87 9.90
CA LEU A 172 1.46 -2.44 8.51
C LEU A 172 0.11 -2.04 7.92
N GLY A 173 -0.97 -2.67 8.39
CA GLY A 173 -2.32 -2.41 7.93
C GLY A 173 -3.33 -2.44 9.06
N VAL A 174 -4.50 -1.85 8.82
CA VAL A 174 -5.64 -1.89 9.72
C VAL A 174 -6.94 -2.08 8.93
N SER A 175 -7.88 -2.86 9.49
CA SER A 175 -9.22 -3.01 8.91
C SER A 175 -9.97 -1.68 8.88
N ALA A 176 -10.93 -1.54 7.97
CA ALA A 176 -11.64 -0.28 7.83
C ALA A 176 -12.46 0.10 9.06
N ASP A 177 -12.95 -0.88 9.80
CA ASP A 177 -13.63 -0.66 11.08
C ASP A 177 -12.67 -0.34 12.24
N GLY A 178 -11.35 -0.39 11.97
CA GLY A 178 -10.31 -0.12 12.95
C GLY A 178 -10.10 -1.22 14.00
N GLN A 179 -10.80 -2.36 13.93
CA GLN A 179 -10.76 -3.38 14.98
C GLN A 179 -9.57 -4.33 14.87
N VAL A 180 -9.07 -4.56 13.65
CA VAL A 180 -7.99 -5.52 13.38
C VAL A 180 -6.80 -4.80 12.77
N ALA A 181 -5.71 -4.70 13.52
CA ALA A 181 -4.41 -4.34 12.97
C ALA A 181 -3.66 -5.60 12.50
N VAL A 182 -2.82 -5.46 11.47
CA VAL A 182 -2.02 -6.58 10.93
C VAL A 182 -0.58 -6.14 10.68
N GLY A 183 0.34 -7.09 10.75
CA GLY A 183 1.75 -6.80 10.57
C GLY A 183 2.64 -8.01 10.85
N HIS A 184 3.72 -7.81 11.61
CA HIS A 184 4.58 -8.92 12.00
C HIS A 184 5.14 -8.77 13.41
N GLN A 185 5.52 -9.90 13.96
CA GLN A 185 6.32 -10.09 15.16
C GLN A 185 7.68 -10.68 14.78
N GLU A 186 8.76 -10.10 15.27
CA GLU A 186 10.07 -10.75 15.18
C GLU A 186 10.14 -11.93 16.14
N GLN A 187 10.62 -13.07 15.66
CA GLN A 187 10.84 -14.27 16.46
C GLN A 187 12.25 -14.29 17.05
N ALA A 188 12.47 -15.13 18.07
CA ALA A 188 13.80 -15.33 18.66
C ALA A 188 14.85 -15.78 17.62
N THR A 189 14.42 -16.43 16.56
CA THR A 189 15.25 -16.87 15.42
C THR A 189 15.66 -15.74 14.47
N GLY A 190 15.11 -14.52 14.64
CA GLY A 190 15.31 -13.39 13.72
C GLY A 190 14.36 -13.37 12.51
N PHE A 191 13.54 -14.39 12.33
CA PHE A 191 12.51 -14.37 11.28
C PHE A 191 11.28 -13.57 11.74
N THR A 192 10.53 -13.00 10.79
CA THR A 192 9.25 -12.36 11.06
C THR A 192 8.10 -13.35 10.92
N GLU A 193 7.09 -13.21 11.76
CA GLU A 193 5.87 -14.00 11.72
C GLU A 193 4.65 -13.08 11.58
N GLY A 194 3.76 -13.44 10.65
CA GLY A 194 2.52 -12.70 10.39
C GLY A 194 1.66 -12.64 11.65
N THR A 195 1.30 -11.44 12.03
CA THR A 195 0.63 -11.14 13.31
C THR A 195 -0.56 -10.24 13.05
N LYS A 196 -1.63 -10.45 13.82
CA LYS A 196 -2.78 -9.55 13.90
C LYS A 196 -3.03 -9.17 15.36
N TRP A 197 -3.61 -7.99 15.56
CA TRP A 197 -4.08 -7.52 16.84
C TRP A 197 -5.58 -7.24 16.73
N VAL A 198 -6.39 -7.85 17.59
CA VAL A 198 -7.81 -7.56 17.75
C VAL A 198 -7.96 -6.66 18.98
N GLY A 199 -8.21 -5.37 18.76
CA GLY A 199 -7.97 -4.37 19.79
C GLY A 199 -6.48 -4.32 20.14
N THR A 200 -6.12 -4.69 21.38
CA THR A 200 -4.73 -4.81 21.86
C THR A 200 -4.26 -6.26 21.97
N ARG A 201 -5.15 -7.24 21.73
CA ARG A 201 -4.80 -8.67 21.87
C ARG A 201 -4.06 -9.16 20.64
N GLN A 202 -2.80 -9.53 20.84
CA GLN A 202 -1.94 -10.08 19.79
C GLN A 202 -2.31 -11.55 19.48
N GLU A 203 -2.39 -11.88 18.21
CA GLU A 203 -2.63 -13.21 17.69
C GLU A 203 -1.72 -13.47 16.48
N ARG A 204 -1.24 -14.70 16.38
CA ARG A 204 -0.55 -15.19 15.20
C ARG A 204 -1.54 -15.35 14.04
N VAL A 205 -1.15 -14.97 12.81
CA VAL A 205 -1.88 -15.39 11.61
C VAL A 205 -1.46 -16.82 11.27
N PRO A 206 -2.39 -17.80 11.29
CA PRO A 206 -2.03 -19.19 10.98
C PRO A 206 -1.54 -19.32 9.53
N GLY A 207 -0.41 -19.95 9.32
CA GLY A 207 0.13 -20.26 8.00
C GLY A 207 -0.49 -21.52 7.39
N ALA A 208 -0.46 -21.64 6.05
CA ALA A 208 -0.93 -22.83 5.33
C ALA A 208 -0.16 -24.09 5.76
N ASP A 209 1.12 -23.96 6.11
CA ASP A 209 2.01 -25.03 6.53
C ASP A 209 2.79 -24.68 7.81
N GLY A 210 2.15 -23.90 8.67
CA GLY A 210 2.74 -23.50 9.94
C GLY A 210 3.56 -22.22 9.92
N PHE A 211 3.87 -21.64 8.77
CA PHE A 211 4.66 -20.40 8.68
C PHE A 211 4.16 -19.43 7.62
N VAL A 212 3.78 -18.23 8.06
CA VAL A 212 3.61 -17.04 7.20
C VAL A 212 4.43 -15.90 7.77
N GLY A 213 5.12 -15.16 6.90
CA GLY A 213 6.04 -14.11 7.31
C GLY A 213 5.33 -12.84 7.76
N THR A 214 5.00 -11.95 6.85
CA THR A 214 4.47 -10.62 7.18
C THR A 214 3.03 -10.49 6.66
N ALA A 215 2.12 -9.98 7.49
CA ALA A 215 0.78 -9.55 7.08
C ALA A 215 0.84 -8.07 6.67
N ASN A 216 0.58 -7.78 5.38
CA ASN A 216 0.79 -6.45 4.82
C ASN A 216 -0.49 -5.59 4.83
N ALA A 217 -1.66 -6.19 4.62
CA ALA A 217 -2.92 -5.46 4.57
C ALA A 217 -4.10 -6.35 5.02
N ALA A 218 -5.15 -5.69 5.50
CA ALA A 218 -6.44 -6.30 5.83
C ALA A 218 -7.58 -5.61 5.05
N ASN A 219 -8.65 -6.36 4.80
CA ASN A 219 -9.88 -5.83 4.21
C ASN A 219 -10.74 -5.06 5.24
N ALA A 220 -12.00 -4.78 4.89
CA ALA A 220 -12.88 -3.92 5.66
C ALA A 220 -13.07 -4.33 7.13
N ASP A 221 -13.19 -5.61 7.42
CA ASP A 221 -13.49 -6.19 8.74
C ASP A 221 -12.38 -7.11 9.29
N GLY A 222 -11.22 -7.14 8.60
CA GLY A 222 -10.10 -8.02 8.96
C GLY A 222 -10.37 -9.51 8.71
N SER A 223 -11.42 -9.86 7.96
CA SER A 223 -11.72 -11.25 7.60
C SER A 223 -10.85 -11.78 6.45
N ILE A 224 -10.20 -10.88 5.71
CA ILE A 224 -9.23 -11.18 4.67
C ILE A 224 -7.93 -10.43 4.99
N ILE A 225 -6.83 -11.17 5.07
CA ILE A 225 -5.49 -10.63 5.30
C ILE A 225 -4.59 -11.12 4.20
N VAL A 226 -3.74 -10.24 3.66
CA VAL A 226 -2.77 -10.61 2.61
C VAL A 226 -1.34 -10.27 3.06
N GLY A 227 -0.36 -10.98 2.49
CA GLY A 227 1.00 -10.77 2.92
C GLY A 227 2.05 -11.50 2.09
N ARG A 228 3.23 -11.65 2.65
CA ARG A 228 4.40 -12.25 2.03
C ARG A 228 4.99 -13.38 2.86
N ILE A 229 5.82 -14.20 2.23
CA ILE A 229 6.50 -15.37 2.79
C ILE A 229 5.49 -16.45 3.16
N CYS A 230 4.94 -17.10 2.15
CA CYS A 230 4.28 -18.40 2.25
C CYS A 230 5.24 -19.42 1.65
N ARG A 231 5.49 -20.50 2.37
CA ARG A 231 6.24 -21.65 1.85
C ARG A 231 5.26 -22.81 1.65
N PRO A 232 4.75 -23.05 0.43
CA PRO A 232 3.89 -24.20 0.20
C PRO A 232 4.69 -25.49 0.34
N THR A 233 4.24 -26.43 1.16
CA THR A 233 4.86 -27.78 1.35
C THR A 233 4.96 -28.57 0.06
N ALA A 234 4.06 -28.31 -0.90
CA ALA A 234 4.00 -28.99 -2.18
C ALA A 234 4.86 -28.35 -3.28
N ALA A 235 5.38 -27.14 -3.07
CA ALA A 235 6.30 -26.51 -4.01
C ALA A 235 7.69 -27.09 -3.77
N ARG A 236 7.97 -28.18 -4.47
CA ARG A 236 9.26 -28.88 -4.54
C ARG A 236 10.19 -28.58 -3.36
N PRO A 237 10.49 -29.52 -2.47
CA PRO A 237 11.49 -29.35 -1.39
C PRO A 237 12.86 -28.89 -1.90
N SER A 238 13.06 -28.90 -3.22
CA SER A 238 14.30 -28.52 -3.92
C SER A 238 14.39 -27.07 -4.35
N ASP A 239 13.38 -26.21 -4.10
CA ASP A 239 13.48 -24.79 -4.42
C ASP A 239 13.42 -23.94 -3.13
N PRO A 240 14.55 -23.86 -2.37
CA PRO A 240 14.65 -23.05 -1.15
C PRO A 240 14.49 -21.55 -1.45
N ASP A 241 14.46 -21.16 -2.75
CA ASP A 241 14.63 -19.80 -3.22
C ASP A 241 13.30 -19.13 -3.64
N PHE A 242 12.16 -19.75 -3.32
CA PHE A 242 10.84 -19.22 -3.67
C PHE A 242 10.04 -18.81 -2.43
N GLN A 243 9.69 -17.52 -2.34
CA GLN A 243 8.78 -16.98 -1.33
C GLN A 243 7.52 -16.46 -1.99
N SER A 244 6.39 -17.11 -1.75
CA SER A 244 5.09 -16.75 -2.31
C SER A 244 4.39 -15.69 -1.47
N ALA A 245 3.50 -14.93 -2.09
CA ALA A 245 2.45 -14.20 -1.39
C ALA A 245 1.41 -15.15 -0.79
N TRP A 246 0.57 -14.63 0.09
CA TRP A 246 -0.51 -15.41 0.70
C TRP A 246 -1.75 -14.56 0.98
N VAL A 247 -2.88 -15.25 1.10
CA VAL A 247 -4.14 -14.72 1.59
C VAL A 247 -4.64 -15.62 2.71
N TRP A 248 -5.05 -15.01 3.81
CA TRP A 248 -5.73 -15.66 4.92
C TRP A 248 -7.20 -15.24 4.94
N THR A 249 -8.07 -16.21 5.21
CA THR A 249 -9.48 -16.03 5.51
C THR A 249 -9.82 -16.86 6.74
N ARG A 250 -11.06 -16.81 7.21
CA ARG A 250 -11.50 -17.68 8.33
C ARG A 250 -11.38 -19.18 8.00
N ASP A 251 -11.39 -19.55 6.72
CA ASP A 251 -11.24 -20.94 6.26
C ASP A 251 -9.76 -21.39 6.23
N GLY A 252 -8.82 -20.50 6.49
CA GLY A 252 -7.38 -20.76 6.54
C GLY A 252 -6.55 -19.90 5.61
N THR A 253 -5.28 -20.23 5.51
CA THR A 253 -4.30 -19.53 4.67
C THR A 253 -4.05 -20.28 3.38
N GLN A 254 -4.03 -19.56 2.26
CA GLN A 254 -3.67 -20.06 0.93
C GLN A 254 -2.49 -19.26 0.39
N CYS A 255 -1.45 -19.96 -0.10
CA CYS A 255 -0.39 -19.32 -0.86
C CYS A 255 -0.92 -18.84 -2.22
N LEU A 256 -0.56 -17.64 -2.61
CA LEU A 256 -0.92 -17.05 -3.90
C LEU A 256 0.20 -17.33 -4.91
N PRO A 257 -0.08 -18.02 -6.02
CA PRO A 257 0.94 -18.29 -7.03
C PRO A 257 1.37 -17.01 -7.75
N PRO A 258 2.62 -16.93 -8.24
CA PRO A 258 3.02 -15.92 -9.19
C PRO A 258 2.46 -16.23 -10.59
N PRO A 259 2.45 -15.24 -11.53
CA PRO A 259 1.96 -15.46 -12.89
C PRO A 259 2.74 -16.54 -13.65
N ARG A 260 4.04 -16.65 -13.41
CA ARG A 260 4.91 -17.67 -14.03
C ARG A 260 5.88 -18.22 -13.01
N LEU A 261 5.91 -19.55 -12.89
CA LEU A 261 6.93 -20.28 -12.15
C LEU A 261 8.13 -20.51 -13.07
N ARG A 262 9.36 -20.28 -12.58
CA ARG A 262 10.56 -20.68 -13.31
C ARG A 262 10.69 -22.20 -13.32
N ALA A 263 11.12 -22.75 -14.46
CA ALA A 263 11.36 -24.19 -14.61
C ALA A 263 12.71 -24.66 -14.02
N SER A 264 13.62 -23.74 -13.68
CA SER A 264 14.99 -24.05 -13.25
C SER A 264 15.37 -23.30 -11.97
N PRO A 265 16.31 -23.84 -11.16
CA PRO A 265 16.89 -23.13 -10.02
C PRO A 265 17.48 -21.77 -10.48
N GLY A 266 17.26 -20.75 -9.70
CA GLY A 266 17.73 -19.39 -10.00
C GLY A 266 17.77 -18.55 -8.74
N PRO A 267 18.05 -17.23 -8.83
CA PRO A 267 18.06 -16.37 -7.67
C PRO A 267 16.67 -16.33 -6.99
N LEU A 268 16.67 -16.13 -5.68
CA LEU A 268 15.47 -16.07 -4.84
C LEU A 268 14.40 -15.16 -5.46
N ILE A 269 13.21 -15.69 -5.67
CA ILE A 269 12.04 -14.95 -6.12
C ILE A 269 11.18 -14.63 -4.89
N ILE A 270 10.88 -13.35 -4.72
CA ILE A 270 10.04 -12.84 -3.65
C ILE A 270 8.73 -12.34 -4.27
N VAL A 271 7.62 -12.91 -3.86
CA VAL A 271 6.28 -12.49 -4.27
C VAL A 271 5.54 -11.94 -3.05
N GLU A 272 5.00 -10.75 -3.19
CA GLU A 272 4.33 -10.03 -2.11
C GLU A 272 2.93 -9.62 -2.54
N ALA A 273 1.94 -9.81 -1.66
CA ALA A 273 0.63 -9.17 -1.74
C ALA A 273 0.64 -7.98 -0.78
N ASN A 274 0.46 -6.77 -1.32
CA ASN A 274 0.62 -5.52 -0.59
C ASN A 274 -0.70 -4.85 -0.21
N ALA A 275 -1.76 -5.11 -0.97
CA ALA A 275 -3.06 -4.49 -0.77
C ALA A 275 -4.17 -5.40 -1.30
N THR A 276 -5.39 -5.24 -0.76
CA THR A 276 -6.57 -6.01 -1.15
C THR A 276 -7.80 -5.12 -1.19
N SER A 277 -8.76 -5.46 -2.08
CA SER A 277 -10.12 -4.92 -2.04
C SER A 277 -10.89 -5.46 -0.83
N ASP A 278 -12.04 -4.85 -0.52
CA ASP A 278 -12.86 -5.24 0.63
C ASP A 278 -13.39 -6.67 0.55
N ASP A 279 -13.69 -7.14 -0.64
CA ASP A 279 -14.18 -8.48 -0.91
C ASP A 279 -13.05 -9.51 -1.19
N GLY A 280 -11.79 -9.03 -1.27
CA GLY A 280 -10.63 -9.86 -1.59
C GLY A 280 -10.58 -10.35 -3.04
N SER A 281 -11.47 -9.85 -3.92
CA SER A 281 -11.50 -10.23 -5.34
C SER A 281 -10.32 -9.64 -6.12
N VAL A 282 -9.80 -8.50 -5.68
CA VAL A 282 -8.64 -7.83 -6.27
C VAL A 282 -7.53 -7.70 -5.24
N ILE A 283 -6.38 -8.30 -5.53
CA ILE A 283 -5.18 -8.19 -4.71
C ILE A 283 -4.08 -7.59 -5.59
N GLY A 284 -3.36 -6.64 -5.06
CA GLY A 284 -2.21 -6.00 -5.71
C GLY A 284 -0.90 -6.32 -5.00
N GLY A 285 0.16 -6.49 -5.79
CA GLY A 285 1.45 -6.80 -5.20
C GLY A 285 2.61 -6.71 -6.18
N SER A 286 3.65 -7.46 -5.92
CA SER A 286 4.87 -7.48 -6.73
C SER A 286 5.57 -8.82 -6.73
N GLN A 287 6.37 -9.02 -7.76
CA GLN A 287 7.40 -10.05 -7.83
C GLN A 287 8.75 -9.38 -8.01
N ALA A 288 9.67 -9.65 -7.10
CA ALA A 288 11.04 -9.21 -7.18
C ALA A 288 11.99 -10.42 -7.27
N VAL A 289 13.15 -10.21 -7.85
CA VAL A 289 14.25 -11.17 -7.84
C VAL A 289 15.31 -10.64 -6.88
N ALA A 290 15.63 -11.39 -5.83
CA ALA A 290 16.72 -11.01 -4.94
C ALA A 290 18.00 -10.84 -5.76
N SER A 291 18.80 -9.82 -5.49
CA SER A 291 19.99 -9.47 -6.29
C SER A 291 19.73 -8.82 -7.67
N SER A 292 18.49 -8.54 -8.04
CA SER A 292 18.16 -7.78 -9.26
C SER A 292 17.29 -6.56 -8.91
N PRO A 293 17.46 -5.42 -9.57
CA PRO A 293 16.53 -4.29 -9.45
C PRO A 293 15.19 -4.58 -10.12
N ASP A 294 15.03 -5.73 -10.78
CA ASP A 294 13.81 -6.09 -11.50
C ASP A 294 12.69 -6.45 -10.54
N SER A 295 11.65 -5.63 -10.55
CA SER A 295 10.40 -5.87 -9.85
C SER A 295 9.24 -5.68 -10.80
N ASN A 296 8.30 -6.62 -10.79
CA ASN A 296 7.12 -6.56 -11.64
C ASN A 296 5.84 -6.55 -10.81
N ALA A 297 4.99 -5.58 -11.07
CA ALA A 297 3.68 -5.49 -10.47
C ALA A 297 2.81 -6.70 -10.85
N ILE A 298 2.19 -7.30 -9.84
CA ILE A 298 1.25 -8.42 -9.98
C ILE A 298 -0.13 -7.98 -9.53
N ILE A 299 -1.13 -8.40 -10.28
CA ILE A 299 -2.53 -8.35 -9.90
C ILE A 299 -3.07 -9.78 -9.79
N TRP A 300 -3.84 -10.07 -8.75
CA TRP A 300 -4.67 -11.26 -8.65
C TRP A 300 -6.13 -10.83 -8.74
N ILE A 301 -6.86 -11.40 -9.72
CA ILE A 301 -8.31 -11.30 -9.84
C ILE A 301 -8.89 -12.67 -9.47
N ASP A 302 -9.71 -12.72 -8.43
CA ASP A 302 -10.24 -13.97 -7.89
C ASP A 302 -9.14 -15.02 -7.66
N ARG A 303 -7.99 -14.56 -7.11
CA ARG A 303 -6.78 -15.34 -6.82
C ARG A 303 -6.02 -15.87 -8.04
N LYS A 304 -6.43 -15.51 -9.26
CA LYS A 304 -5.70 -15.81 -10.50
C LYS A 304 -4.68 -14.70 -10.77
N PRO A 305 -3.39 -15.02 -10.91
CA PRO A 305 -2.34 -14.02 -11.06
C PRO A 305 -2.14 -13.60 -12.51
N ALA A 306 -1.77 -12.32 -12.69
CA ALA A 306 -1.23 -11.80 -13.95
C ALA A 306 -0.17 -10.73 -13.66
N TYR A 307 0.80 -10.56 -14.54
CA TYR A 307 1.60 -9.33 -14.52
C TYR A 307 0.71 -8.15 -14.92
N LEU A 308 0.79 -7.05 -14.19
CA LEU A 308 -0.05 -5.87 -14.43
C LEU A 308 0.05 -5.37 -15.88
N LYS A 309 1.26 -5.40 -16.46
CA LYS A 309 1.48 -5.01 -17.85
C LYS A 309 0.65 -5.86 -18.81
N GLU A 310 0.74 -7.19 -18.70
CA GLU A 310 0.02 -8.13 -19.56
C GLU A 310 -1.49 -8.02 -19.37
N PHE A 311 -1.93 -7.88 -18.12
CA PHE A 311 -3.34 -7.66 -17.80
C PHE A 311 -3.89 -6.40 -18.49
N LEU A 312 -3.16 -5.28 -18.41
CA LEU A 312 -3.59 -4.03 -19.05
C LEU A 312 -3.62 -4.13 -20.57
N GLN A 313 -2.68 -4.83 -21.18
CA GLN A 313 -2.62 -4.99 -22.63
C GLN A 313 -3.87 -5.69 -23.18
N VAL A 314 -4.34 -6.76 -22.51
CA VAL A 314 -5.56 -7.47 -22.95
C VAL A 314 -6.87 -6.75 -22.54
N ASN A 315 -6.80 -5.81 -21.60
CA ASN A 315 -7.93 -5.03 -21.10
C ASN A 315 -8.00 -3.59 -21.67
N GLY A 316 -7.43 -3.37 -22.86
CA GLY A 316 -7.64 -2.14 -23.64
C GLY A 316 -6.56 -1.08 -23.52
N VAL A 317 -5.39 -1.40 -22.92
CA VAL A 317 -4.21 -0.53 -22.85
C VAL A 317 -3.01 -1.24 -23.49
N PRO A 318 -2.98 -1.39 -24.84
CA PRO A 318 -1.97 -2.21 -25.54
C PRO A 318 -0.52 -1.74 -25.31
N ASP A 319 -0.33 -0.44 -25.13
CA ASP A 319 0.99 0.17 -24.92
C ASP A 319 1.34 0.36 -23.44
N ALA A 320 0.64 -0.35 -22.51
CA ALA A 320 0.90 -0.25 -21.10
C ALA A 320 2.38 -0.50 -20.78
N PHE A 321 3.03 0.47 -20.14
CA PHE A 321 4.43 0.39 -19.70
C PHE A 321 5.44 0.02 -20.80
N GLN A 322 5.20 0.43 -22.06
CA GLN A 322 6.00 0.00 -23.22
C GLN A 322 7.49 0.36 -23.08
N SER A 323 7.80 1.55 -22.56
CA SER A 323 9.17 2.05 -22.37
C SER A 323 9.74 1.82 -20.97
N TRP A 324 9.02 1.14 -20.08
CA TRP A 324 9.46 1.00 -18.70
C TRP A 324 10.47 -0.13 -18.54
N ILE A 325 11.44 0.06 -17.64
CA ILE A 325 12.43 -0.95 -17.24
C ILE A 325 11.72 -2.07 -16.49
N ASN A 326 10.86 -1.70 -15.52
CA ASN A 326 10.02 -2.62 -14.78
C ASN A 326 8.76 -1.92 -14.29
N THR A 327 7.72 -2.67 -13.93
CA THR A 327 6.47 -2.12 -13.43
C THR A 327 6.43 -2.00 -11.91
N GLY A 328 7.49 -2.42 -11.23
CA GLY A 328 7.66 -2.28 -9.78
C GLY A 328 6.62 -3.01 -8.97
N ALA A 329 5.80 -2.28 -8.21
CA ALA A 329 4.82 -2.85 -7.29
C ALA A 329 3.49 -2.09 -7.32
N ILE A 330 2.38 -2.82 -7.22
CA ILE A 330 1.10 -2.25 -6.77
C ILE A 330 1.21 -2.10 -5.25
N ARG A 331 0.96 -0.89 -4.74
CA ARG A 331 1.07 -0.55 -3.33
C ARG A 331 -0.27 -0.23 -2.66
N GLY A 332 -1.28 0.08 -3.46
CA GLY A 332 -2.63 0.34 -2.98
C GLY A 332 -3.69 -0.19 -3.94
N VAL A 333 -4.78 -0.67 -3.36
CA VAL A 333 -6.00 -1.10 -4.04
C VAL A 333 -7.15 -0.37 -3.37
N SER A 334 -8.04 0.25 -4.15
CA SER A 334 -9.23 0.88 -3.58
C SER A 334 -10.18 -0.15 -2.97
N PRO A 335 -11.01 0.23 -1.99
CA PRO A 335 -11.95 -0.68 -1.32
C PRO A 335 -12.83 -1.48 -2.28
N ASP A 336 -13.29 -0.86 -3.35
CA ASP A 336 -14.12 -1.47 -4.40
C ASP A 336 -13.33 -2.28 -5.44
N GLY A 337 -12.01 -2.37 -5.30
CA GLY A 337 -11.13 -3.09 -6.21
C GLY A 337 -11.03 -2.48 -7.61
N ARG A 338 -11.47 -1.22 -7.81
CA ARG A 338 -11.49 -0.59 -9.15
C ARG A 338 -10.23 0.21 -9.45
N VAL A 339 -9.55 0.74 -8.44
CA VAL A 339 -8.39 1.60 -8.63
C VAL A 339 -7.17 1.00 -7.96
N LEU A 340 -6.09 0.89 -8.73
CA LEU A 340 -4.78 0.43 -8.26
C LEU A 340 -3.79 1.58 -8.36
N VAL A 341 -2.89 1.65 -7.40
CA VAL A 341 -1.79 2.63 -7.44
C VAL A 341 -0.46 1.95 -7.19
N GLY A 342 0.58 2.44 -7.83
CA GLY A 342 1.89 1.83 -7.69
C GLY A 342 3.01 2.66 -8.30
N THR A 343 4.21 2.11 -8.22
CA THR A 343 5.44 2.75 -8.69
C THR A 343 6.30 1.73 -9.41
N GLY A 344 6.85 2.11 -10.56
CA GLY A 344 7.82 1.33 -11.30
C GLY A 344 9.00 2.19 -11.76
N ALA A 345 9.92 1.59 -12.50
CA ALA A 345 11.09 2.26 -13.04
C ALA A 345 10.93 2.50 -14.55
N ALA A 346 11.00 3.75 -14.95
CA ALA A 346 11.16 4.19 -16.33
C ALA A 346 12.63 4.59 -16.58
N PRO A 347 13.08 4.76 -17.84
CA PRO A 347 14.46 5.15 -18.14
C PRO A 347 14.91 6.44 -17.44
N GLU A 348 13.96 7.35 -17.16
CA GLU A 348 14.21 8.64 -16.54
C GLU A 348 14.16 8.59 -15.00
N GLY A 349 13.81 7.44 -14.40
CA GLY A 349 13.70 7.26 -12.95
C GLY A 349 12.39 6.62 -12.48
N PHE A 350 12.15 6.67 -11.19
CA PHE A 350 10.91 6.14 -10.62
C PHE A 350 9.70 6.99 -11.02
N ARG A 351 8.63 6.31 -11.40
CA ARG A 351 7.39 6.95 -11.82
C ARG A 351 6.18 6.25 -11.23
N GLY A 352 5.28 7.05 -10.66
CA GLY A 352 4.01 6.57 -10.16
C GLY A 352 2.98 6.34 -11.26
N TYR A 353 2.06 5.42 -11.01
CA TYR A 353 0.92 5.15 -11.87
C TYR A 353 -0.37 4.95 -11.08
N ILE A 354 -1.49 5.25 -11.74
CA ILE A 354 -2.84 4.94 -11.30
C ILE A 354 -3.48 4.11 -12.40
N VAL A 355 -4.06 2.98 -12.05
CA VAL A 355 -4.82 2.12 -12.95
C VAL A 355 -6.28 2.13 -12.51
N ILE A 356 -7.19 2.39 -13.45
CA ILE A 356 -8.62 2.24 -13.24
C ILE A 356 -9.03 0.99 -14.03
N LEU A 357 -9.54 -0.01 -13.32
CA LEU A 357 -10.00 -1.25 -13.93
C LEU A 357 -11.35 -1.05 -14.59
N GLY A 358 -11.52 -1.58 -15.81
CA GLY A 358 -12.79 -1.66 -16.49
C GLY A 358 -13.76 -2.66 -15.84
N SER A 359 -14.99 -2.70 -16.34
CA SER A 359 -15.98 -3.71 -15.96
C SER A 359 -15.60 -5.10 -16.50
N SER A 360 -14.99 -5.16 -17.66
CA SER A 360 -14.39 -6.39 -18.21
C SER A 360 -13.00 -6.60 -17.64
N ARG A 361 -12.74 -7.80 -17.09
CA ARG A 361 -11.47 -8.15 -16.47
C ARG A 361 -10.97 -9.49 -17.04
N VAL A 362 -10.49 -9.41 -18.28
CA VAL A 362 -9.93 -10.60 -18.97
C VAL A 362 -8.56 -10.92 -18.40
N MET A 363 -8.34 -12.16 -17.99
CA MET A 363 -7.02 -12.63 -17.58
C MET A 363 -6.22 -13.10 -18.79
N PRO A 364 -4.93 -12.73 -18.92
CA PRO A 364 -4.09 -13.10 -20.04
C PRO A 364 -3.69 -14.59 -20.04
#